data_5cbacb33b9963b5492c1993b7cdca924
#
_entry.id   5cbacb33b9963b5492c1993b7cdca924
#
_cell.length_a   1.000
_cell.length_b   1.000
_cell.length_c   1.000
_cell.angle_alpha   90.00
_cell.angle_beta   90.00
_cell.angle_gamma   90.00
#
_symmetry.space_group_name_H-M   'P 1'
#
loop_
_entity.id
_entity.type
_entity.pdbx_description
1 polymer ?
#
loop_
_entity_poly.entity_id
_entity_poly.type
_entity_poly.pdbx_seq_one_letter_code
_entity_poly.pdbx_strand_id
1 'polypeptide(L)'
;RVVNNHEISDAILQYADEYSIPLSLAFALAHTESKFRINAMHKNTNGSIDRGLFQLNNTSFPKLEESDFYDPKISARYGLAHLRFCLNTAGNDIAALAMYNAGTNKVRRNNTPQTTLNYISQIQNYRAELDSNFASEVLAMYNPDTQAKLVAKTKGPASMAN
;
A
#
# COMPACT_ATOMS: atom_id res chain seq x y z
N ARG A 1 -2.85 -17.06 -13.92
CA ARG A 1 -4.04 -16.59 -13.19
C ARG A 1 -4.13 -15.07 -13.30
N VAL A 2 -5.28 -14.56 -13.73
CA VAL A 2 -5.55 -13.11 -13.70
C VAL A 2 -6.04 -12.74 -12.32
N VAL A 3 -5.32 -11.86 -11.63
CA VAL A 3 -5.70 -11.30 -10.33
C VAL A 3 -6.48 -10.00 -10.59
N ASN A 4 -7.65 -9.88 -9.99
CA ASN A 4 -8.46 -8.68 -10.11
C ASN A 4 -8.14 -7.64 -9.00
N ASN A 5 -8.63 -6.41 -9.18
CA ASN A 5 -8.39 -5.33 -8.23
C ASN A 5 -8.96 -5.61 -6.83
N HIS A 6 -10.04 -6.43 -6.73
CA HIS A 6 -10.62 -6.80 -5.44
C HIS A 6 -9.69 -7.72 -4.65
N GLU A 7 -9.02 -8.67 -5.30
CA GLU A 7 -8.04 -9.54 -4.61
C GLU A 7 -6.88 -8.73 -4.02
N ILE A 8 -6.41 -7.71 -4.74
CA ILE A 8 -5.36 -6.80 -4.27
C ILE A 8 -5.86 -5.99 -3.08
N SER A 9 -7.02 -5.36 -3.20
CA SER A 9 -7.62 -4.55 -2.14
C SER A 9 -7.90 -5.38 -0.89
N ASP A 10 -8.51 -6.55 -1.03
CA ASP A 10 -8.83 -7.44 0.07
C ASP A 10 -7.57 -7.90 0.81
N ALA A 11 -6.50 -8.21 0.08
CA ALA A 11 -5.23 -8.59 0.69
C ALA A 11 -4.63 -7.45 1.52
N ILE A 12 -4.63 -6.22 1.00
CA ILE A 12 -4.12 -5.05 1.72
C ILE A 12 -4.98 -4.76 2.94
N LEU A 13 -6.31 -4.76 2.80
CA LEU A 13 -7.25 -4.53 3.91
C LEU A 13 -7.06 -5.55 5.02
N GLN A 14 -7.00 -6.83 4.68
CA GLN A 14 -6.85 -7.91 5.65
C GLN A 14 -5.57 -7.75 6.49
N TYR A 15 -4.44 -7.56 5.84
CA TYR A 15 -3.15 -7.53 6.55
C TYR A 15 -2.81 -6.17 7.15
N ALA A 16 -3.36 -5.08 6.64
CA ALA A 16 -3.31 -3.79 7.32
C ALA A 16 -4.05 -3.84 8.67
N ASP A 17 -5.22 -4.48 8.70
CA ASP A 17 -5.95 -4.72 9.94
C ASP A 17 -5.17 -5.64 10.90
N GLU A 18 -4.70 -6.79 10.41
CA GLU A 18 -3.96 -7.78 11.22
C GLU A 18 -2.71 -7.17 11.88
N TYR A 19 -1.97 -6.34 11.17
CA TYR A 19 -0.74 -5.71 11.67
C TYR A 19 -0.92 -4.29 12.18
N SER A 20 -2.16 -3.83 12.31
CA SER A 20 -2.51 -2.48 12.81
C SER A 20 -1.81 -1.35 12.03
N ILE A 21 -1.76 -1.49 10.71
CA ILE A 21 -1.24 -0.46 9.80
C ILE A 21 -2.39 0.45 9.37
N PRO A 22 -2.24 1.80 9.43
CA PRO A 22 -3.22 2.70 8.83
C PRO A 22 -3.44 2.37 7.35
N LEU A 23 -4.71 2.28 6.93
CA LEU A 23 -5.06 1.87 5.56
C LEU A 23 -4.41 2.76 4.50
N SER A 24 -4.43 4.07 4.70
CA SER A 24 -3.80 5.01 3.76
C SER A 24 -2.30 4.77 3.61
N LEU A 25 -1.62 4.41 4.70
CA LEU A 25 -0.19 4.07 4.66
C LEU A 25 0.05 2.76 3.91
N ALA A 26 -0.75 1.72 4.16
CA ALA A 26 -0.62 0.43 3.50
C ALA A 26 -0.83 0.53 1.98
N PHE A 27 -1.89 1.24 1.55
CA PHE A 27 -2.16 1.48 0.13
C PHE A 27 -1.10 2.38 -0.53
N ALA A 28 -0.65 3.43 0.16
CA ALA A 28 0.40 4.31 -0.35
C ALA A 28 1.73 3.57 -0.54
N LEU A 29 2.09 2.69 0.38
CA LEU A 29 3.27 1.84 0.25
C LEU A 29 3.17 0.92 -0.97
N ALA A 30 2.09 0.16 -1.09
CA ALA A 30 1.88 -0.75 -2.23
C ALA A 30 1.89 0.00 -3.58
N HIS A 31 1.26 1.17 -3.64
CA HIS A 31 1.27 2.01 -4.84
C HIS A 31 2.68 2.47 -5.19
N THR A 32 3.46 2.95 -4.22
CA THR A 32 4.84 3.41 -4.46
C THR A 32 5.75 2.27 -4.86
N GLU A 33 5.61 1.09 -4.25
CA GLU A 33 6.42 -0.08 -4.57
C GLU A 33 6.15 -0.65 -5.97
N SER A 34 4.90 -0.81 -6.33
CA SER A 34 4.54 -1.59 -7.54
C SER A 34 3.51 -0.94 -8.45
N LYS A 35 2.91 0.19 -8.09
CA LYS A 35 1.70 0.72 -8.74
C LYS A 35 0.56 -0.31 -8.78
N PHE A 36 0.43 -1.07 -7.69
CA PHE A 36 -0.51 -2.19 -7.54
C PHE A 36 -0.31 -3.33 -8.55
N ARG A 37 0.88 -3.45 -9.15
CA ARG A 37 1.19 -4.53 -10.08
C ARG A 37 1.76 -5.73 -9.32
N ILE A 38 1.05 -6.83 -9.32
CA ILE A 38 1.46 -8.05 -8.62
C ILE A 38 2.71 -8.71 -9.25
N ASN A 39 2.97 -8.47 -10.52
CA ASN A 39 4.10 -9.01 -11.27
C ASN A 39 5.29 -8.04 -11.38
N ALA A 40 5.28 -6.95 -10.63
CA ALA A 40 6.40 -6.02 -10.61
C ALA A 40 7.68 -6.70 -10.13
N MET A 41 8.78 -6.41 -10.81
CA MET A 41 10.09 -6.97 -10.51
C MET A 41 11.16 -5.90 -10.69
N HIS A 42 12.09 -5.80 -9.74
CA HIS A 42 13.24 -4.92 -9.81
C HIS A 42 14.51 -5.68 -9.42
N LYS A 43 15.50 -5.65 -10.31
CA LYS A 43 16.81 -6.24 -10.04
C LYS A 43 17.76 -5.21 -9.46
N ASN A 44 18.26 -5.48 -8.27
CA ASN A 44 19.19 -4.60 -7.55
C ASN A 44 20.62 -4.79 -8.05
N THR A 45 21.47 -3.79 -7.79
CA THR A 45 22.90 -3.81 -8.20
C THR A 45 23.70 -4.92 -7.52
N ASN A 46 23.28 -5.39 -6.35
CA ASN A 46 23.90 -6.52 -5.63
C ASN A 46 23.41 -7.90 -6.11
N GLY A 47 22.59 -7.93 -7.18
CA GLY A 47 22.02 -9.15 -7.75
C GLY A 47 20.76 -9.68 -7.06
N SER A 48 20.32 -9.10 -5.94
CA SER A 48 19.04 -9.43 -5.33
C SER A 48 17.88 -8.90 -6.16
N ILE A 49 16.70 -9.46 -5.97
CA ILE A 49 15.50 -9.10 -6.74
C ILE A 49 14.36 -8.79 -5.78
N ASP A 50 13.73 -7.64 -6.00
CA ASP A 50 12.50 -7.24 -5.34
C ASP A 50 11.31 -7.60 -6.22
N ARG A 51 10.29 -8.28 -5.66
CA ARG A 51 9.17 -8.82 -6.44
C ARG A 51 7.82 -8.53 -5.81
N GLY A 52 6.82 -8.37 -6.66
CA GLY A 52 5.41 -8.37 -6.31
C GLY A 52 4.88 -7.06 -5.76
N LEU A 53 3.70 -7.14 -5.21
CA LEU A 53 2.90 -5.98 -4.77
C LEU A 53 3.64 -5.07 -3.78
N PHE A 54 4.38 -5.65 -2.84
CA PHE A 54 5.16 -4.93 -1.81
C PHE A 54 6.68 -4.98 -2.04
N GLN A 55 7.13 -5.42 -3.22
CA GLN A 55 8.54 -5.47 -3.61
C GLN A 55 9.43 -6.16 -2.57
N LEU A 56 9.04 -7.37 -2.19
CA LEU A 56 9.79 -8.18 -1.23
C LEU A 56 11.11 -8.66 -1.85
N ASN A 57 12.19 -8.49 -1.10
CA ASN A 57 13.52 -8.90 -1.53
C ASN A 57 13.75 -10.39 -1.32
N ASN A 58 14.21 -11.10 -2.34
CA ASN A 58 14.41 -12.55 -2.29
C ASN A 58 15.45 -12.99 -1.25
N THR A 59 16.42 -12.15 -0.93
CA THR A 59 17.43 -12.48 0.09
C THR A 59 16.91 -12.25 1.51
N SER A 60 15.94 -11.36 1.69
CA SER A 60 15.30 -11.10 2.98
C SER A 60 14.23 -12.12 3.34
N PHE A 61 13.66 -12.79 2.35
CA PHE A 61 12.60 -13.80 2.49
C PHE A 61 13.00 -15.12 1.84
N PRO A 62 14.05 -15.79 2.33
CA PRO A 62 14.65 -16.96 1.66
C PRO A 62 13.76 -18.22 1.70
N LYS A 63 12.69 -18.21 2.48
CA LYS A 63 11.73 -19.33 2.58
C LYS A 63 10.60 -19.25 1.57
N LEU A 64 10.44 -18.10 0.90
CA LEU A 64 9.42 -17.92 -0.13
C LEU A 64 9.89 -18.51 -1.45
N GLU A 65 9.02 -19.28 -2.09
CA GLU A 65 9.19 -19.69 -3.48
C GLU A 65 8.99 -18.48 -4.42
N GLU A 66 9.52 -18.54 -5.63
CA GLU A 66 9.40 -17.41 -6.57
C GLU A 66 7.94 -17.02 -6.84
N SER A 67 7.05 -18.00 -6.98
CA SER A 67 5.63 -17.77 -7.20
C SER A 67 4.94 -17.07 -6.03
N ASP A 68 5.41 -17.26 -4.79
CA ASP A 68 4.84 -16.65 -3.60
C ASP A 68 4.96 -15.12 -3.63
N PHE A 69 6.06 -14.60 -4.15
CA PHE A 69 6.28 -13.14 -4.26
C PHE A 69 5.22 -12.44 -5.11
N TYR A 70 4.62 -13.15 -6.07
CA TYR A 70 3.61 -12.63 -6.99
C TYR A 70 2.17 -12.89 -6.53
N ASP A 71 1.99 -13.62 -5.43
CA ASP A 71 0.68 -13.79 -4.80
C ASP A 71 0.36 -12.54 -3.96
N PRO A 72 -0.77 -11.83 -4.23
CA PRO A 72 -1.09 -10.59 -3.52
C PRO A 72 -1.28 -10.79 -2.01
N LYS A 73 -1.84 -11.93 -1.59
CA LYS A 73 -2.02 -12.23 -0.16
C LYS A 73 -0.69 -12.46 0.54
N ILE A 74 0.19 -13.25 -0.06
CA ILE A 74 1.51 -13.54 0.51
C ILE A 74 2.34 -12.27 0.53
N SER A 75 2.35 -11.49 -0.56
CA SER A 75 3.07 -10.24 -0.64
C SER A 75 2.59 -9.23 0.40
N ALA A 76 1.28 -9.05 0.57
CA ALA A 76 0.70 -8.15 1.57
C ALA A 76 1.01 -8.62 3.00
N ARG A 77 0.88 -9.91 3.28
CA ARG A 77 1.18 -10.48 4.60
C ARG A 77 2.61 -10.18 5.04
N TYR A 78 3.57 -10.54 4.22
CA TYR A 78 4.99 -10.35 4.56
C TYR A 78 5.41 -8.88 4.47
N GLY A 79 4.92 -8.12 3.49
CA GLY A 79 5.23 -6.70 3.33
C GLY A 79 4.71 -5.86 4.50
N LEU A 80 3.47 -6.05 4.91
CA LEU A 80 2.89 -5.29 6.02
C LEU A 80 3.37 -5.76 7.39
N ALA A 81 3.69 -7.04 7.56
CA ALA A 81 4.40 -7.53 8.75
C ALA A 81 5.78 -6.87 8.88
N HIS A 82 6.52 -6.76 7.77
CA HIS A 82 7.81 -6.09 7.76
C HIS A 82 7.69 -4.59 8.05
N LEU A 83 6.69 -3.91 7.49
CA LEU A 83 6.41 -2.52 7.83
C LEU A 83 6.11 -2.34 9.32
N ARG A 84 5.33 -3.25 9.93
CA ARG A 84 5.07 -3.23 11.37
C ARG A 84 6.37 -3.37 12.18
N PHE A 85 7.24 -4.27 11.78
CA PHE A 85 8.58 -4.37 12.38
C PHE A 85 9.36 -3.06 12.27
N CYS A 86 9.37 -2.42 11.11
CA CYS A 86 10.03 -1.13 10.90
C CYS A 86 9.42 -0.02 11.78
N LEU A 87 8.11 0.06 11.87
CA LEU A 87 7.40 1.03 12.71
C LEU A 87 7.74 0.85 14.21
N ASN A 88 7.77 -0.38 14.69
CA ASN A 88 8.12 -0.69 16.07
C ASN A 88 9.58 -0.36 16.38
N THR A 89 10.47 -0.56 15.42
CA THR A 89 11.92 -0.32 15.59
C THR A 89 12.27 1.16 15.49
N ALA A 90 11.67 1.86 14.54
CA ALA A 90 11.98 3.27 14.25
C ALA A 90 11.22 4.26 15.13
N GLY A 91 10.03 3.91 15.59
CA GLY A 91 9.17 4.74 16.44
C GLY A 91 8.40 5.85 15.73
N ASN A 92 8.61 6.06 14.43
CA ASN A 92 7.85 6.99 13.60
C ASN A 92 7.77 6.52 12.14
N ASP A 93 6.78 7.04 11.41
CA ASP A 93 6.49 6.60 10.05
C ASP A 93 7.62 6.89 9.06
N ILE A 94 8.25 8.06 9.16
CA ILE A 94 9.30 8.48 8.21
C ILE A 94 10.52 7.58 8.33
N ALA A 95 11.02 7.36 9.54
CA ALA A 95 12.15 6.48 9.77
C ALA A 95 11.82 5.02 9.44
N ALA A 96 10.58 4.57 9.70
CA ALA A 96 10.12 3.23 9.33
C ALA A 96 10.12 3.02 7.81
N LEU A 97 9.65 3.98 7.04
CA LEU A 97 9.67 3.93 5.58
C LEU A 97 11.10 3.96 5.01
N ALA A 98 11.98 4.74 5.62
CA ALA A 98 13.41 4.71 5.29
C ALA A 98 14.03 3.32 5.54
N MET A 99 13.68 2.68 6.66
CA MET A 99 14.11 1.31 6.97
C MET A 99 13.56 0.29 5.98
N TYR A 100 12.29 0.40 5.64
CA TYR A 100 11.66 -0.48 4.65
C TYR A 100 12.38 -0.44 3.30
N ASN A 101 12.70 0.75 2.83
CA ASN A 101 13.35 0.96 1.53
C ASN A 101 14.87 0.72 1.56
N ALA A 102 15.59 1.37 2.48
CA ALA A 102 17.06 1.40 2.46
C ALA A 102 17.74 0.38 3.38
N GLY A 103 16.97 -0.21 4.31
CA GLY A 103 17.46 -1.10 5.35
C GLY A 103 17.90 -0.38 6.63
N THR A 104 17.77 -1.09 7.74
CA THR A 104 17.94 -0.57 9.11
C THR A 104 19.34 0.03 9.36
N ASN A 105 20.38 -0.61 8.87
CA ASN A 105 21.76 -0.18 9.13
C ASN A 105 22.07 1.17 8.48
N LYS A 106 21.56 1.46 7.28
CA LYS A 106 21.75 2.75 6.61
C LYS A 106 21.06 3.88 7.37
N VAL A 107 19.84 3.65 7.82
CA VAL A 107 19.06 4.65 8.56
C VAL A 107 19.73 4.97 9.91
N ARG A 108 20.18 3.96 10.64
CA ARG A 108 20.88 4.15 11.92
C ARG A 108 22.18 4.92 11.79
N ARG A 109 22.84 4.86 10.64
CA ARG A 109 24.06 5.62 10.35
C ARG A 109 23.79 7.04 9.81
N ASN A 110 22.53 7.47 9.76
CA ASN A 110 22.12 8.73 9.13
C ASN A 110 22.60 8.88 7.67
N ASN A 111 22.79 7.76 6.98
CA ASN A 111 23.23 7.73 5.60
C ASN A 111 22.09 7.29 4.68
N THR A 112 21.00 8.06 4.71
CA THR A 112 19.81 7.79 3.90
C THR A 112 19.99 8.38 2.51
N PRO A 113 20.01 7.56 1.44
CA PRO A 113 20.16 8.06 0.07
C PRO A 113 19.04 9.00 -0.35
N GLN A 114 19.33 9.93 -1.28
CA GLN A 114 18.32 10.83 -1.84
C GLN A 114 17.12 10.05 -2.47
N THR A 115 17.39 8.90 -3.07
CA THR A 115 16.35 8.00 -3.61
C THR A 115 15.37 7.53 -2.54
N THR A 116 15.85 7.23 -1.33
CA THR A 116 15.00 6.87 -0.19
C THR A 116 14.18 8.04 0.30
N LEU A 117 14.74 9.25 0.34
CA LEU A 117 14.00 10.47 0.68
C LEU A 117 12.88 10.76 -0.33
N ASN A 118 13.15 10.59 -1.62
CA ASN A 118 12.14 10.72 -2.67
C ASN A 118 11.02 9.66 -2.52
N TYR A 119 11.39 8.44 -2.20
CA TYR A 119 10.46 7.34 -1.91
C TYR A 119 9.52 7.68 -0.74
N ILE A 120 10.06 8.18 0.38
CA ILE A 120 9.27 8.61 1.53
C ILE A 120 8.31 9.74 1.13
N SER A 121 8.78 10.72 0.39
CA SER A 121 7.97 11.84 -0.09
C SER A 121 6.81 11.38 -0.97
N GLN A 122 7.03 10.44 -1.88
CA GLN A 122 5.98 9.85 -2.72
C GLN A 122 4.90 9.16 -1.89
N ILE A 123 5.29 8.37 -0.90
CA ILE A 123 4.34 7.69 0.00
C ILE A 123 3.51 8.69 0.79
N GLN A 124 4.14 9.68 1.38
CA GLN A 124 3.45 10.68 2.20
C GLN A 124 2.48 11.54 1.37
N ASN A 125 2.85 11.90 0.15
CA ASN A 125 1.98 12.64 -0.75
C ASN A 125 0.76 11.80 -1.17
N TYR A 126 0.97 10.56 -1.55
CA TYR A 126 -0.14 9.67 -1.92
C TYR A 126 -1.06 9.38 -0.73
N ARG A 127 -0.51 9.17 0.45
CA ARG A 127 -1.26 9.01 1.69
C ARG A 127 -2.12 10.24 1.99
N ALA A 128 -1.56 11.43 1.85
CA ALA A 128 -2.28 12.69 2.06
C ALA A 128 -3.45 12.85 1.07
N GLU A 129 -3.28 12.45 -0.19
CA GLU A 129 -4.36 12.43 -1.18
C GLU A 129 -5.48 11.46 -0.77
N LEU A 130 -5.14 10.25 -0.33
CA LEU A 130 -6.13 9.27 0.13
C LEU A 130 -6.92 9.78 1.34
N ASP A 131 -6.23 10.33 2.33
CA ASP A 131 -6.87 10.88 3.53
C ASP A 131 -7.77 12.08 3.20
N SER A 132 -7.34 12.96 2.30
CA SER A 132 -8.12 14.12 1.83
C SER A 132 -9.36 13.68 1.05
N ASN A 133 -9.24 12.75 0.13
CA ASN A 133 -10.36 12.23 -0.66
C ASN A 133 -11.38 11.53 0.24
N PHE A 134 -10.93 10.71 1.18
CA PHE A 134 -11.79 10.05 2.15
C PHE A 134 -12.53 11.07 3.02
N ALA A 135 -11.85 12.08 3.55
CA ALA A 135 -12.48 13.14 4.34
C ALA A 135 -13.54 13.90 3.53
N SER A 136 -13.23 14.20 2.25
CA SER A 136 -14.18 14.88 1.35
C SER A 136 -15.41 14.04 1.08
N GLU A 137 -15.26 12.73 0.87
CA GLU A 137 -16.37 11.79 0.65
C GLU A 137 -17.24 11.67 1.90
N VAL A 138 -16.63 11.56 3.08
CA VAL A 138 -17.37 11.51 4.36
C VAL A 138 -18.14 12.79 4.59
N LEU A 139 -17.53 13.96 4.39
CA LEU A 139 -18.21 15.25 4.53
C LEU A 139 -19.36 15.39 3.54
N ALA A 140 -19.18 14.93 2.30
CA ALA A 140 -20.23 14.92 1.29
C ALA A 140 -21.43 14.04 1.68
N MET A 141 -21.20 12.92 2.36
CA MET A 141 -22.28 12.05 2.87
C MET A 141 -23.14 12.71 3.94
N TYR A 142 -22.57 13.62 4.72
CA TYR A 142 -23.29 14.35 5.76
C TYR A 142 -23.90 15.69 5.29
N ASN A 143 -23.61 16.11 4.04
CA ASN A 143 -24.21 17.31 3.47
C ASN A 143 -25.59 16.98 2.89
N PRO A 144 -26.69 17.64 3.34
CA PRO A 144 -28.06 17.36 2.90
C PRO A 144 -28.26 17.46 1.38
N ASP A 145 -27.61 18.42 0.72
CA ASP A 145 -27.70 18.62 -0.72
C ASP A 145 -27.03 17.50 -1.52
N THR A 146 -25.99 16.88 -0.96
CA THR A 146 -25.27 15.77 -1.58
C THR A 146 -26.02 14.46 -1.35
N GLN A 147 -26.64 14.28 -0.18
CA GLN A 147 -27.52 13.13 0.06
C GLN A 147 -28.70 13.08 -0.91
N ALA A 148 -29.32 14.23 -1.20
CA ALA A 148 -30.41 14.32 -2.18
C ALA A 148 -29.96 13.88 -3.59
N LYS A 149 -28.74 14.22 -4.01
CA LYS A 149 -28.17 13.82 -5.29
C LYS A 149 -27.79 12.33 -5.36
N LEU A 150 -27.31 11.75 -4.26
CA LEU A 150 -27.01 10.32 -4.17
C LEU A 150 -28.28 9.48 -4.23
N VAL A 151 -29.32 9.87 -3.49
CA VAL A 151 -30.64 9.20 -3.53
C VAL A 151 -31.29 9.29 -4.91
N ALA A 152 -31.14 10.43 -5.59
CA ALA A 152 -31.64 10.59 -6.96
C ALA A 152 -30.92 9.69 -8.00
N LYS A 153 -29.62 9.42 -7.81
CA LYS A 153 -28.82 8.51 -8.66
C LYS A 153 -29.15 7.03 -8.45
N THR A 154 -29.54 6.64 -7.23
CA THR A 154 -29.88 5.25 -6.91
C THR A 154 -31.32 4.87 -7.29
N LYS A 155 -32.20 5.87 -7.50
CA LYS A 155 -33.50 5.69 -8.13
C LYS A 155 -33.36 5.89 -9.63
N GLY A 156 -32.92 4.85 -10.34
CA GLY A 156 -32.98 4.82 -11.80
C GLY A 156 -34.40 5.07 -12.32
N PRO A 157 -34.56 5.48 -13.59
CA PRO A 157 -35.87 5.76 -14.13
C PRO A 157 -36.75 4.51 -13.99
N ALA A 158 -37.89 4.70 -13.33
CA ALA A 158 -38.90 3.66 -13.26
C ALA A 158 -39.25 3.23 -14.67
N SER A 159 -38.99 1.97 -14.99
CA SER A 159 -39.46 1.35 -16.22
C SER A 159 -41.01 1.52 -16.29
N MET A 160 -41.45 2.42 -17.15
CA MET A 160 -42.84 2.41 -17.58
C MET A 160 -43.01 1.19 -18.47
N ALA A 161 -43.46 0.09 -17.87
CA ALA A 161 -44.06 -1.00 -18.61
C ALA A 161 -45.52 -0.66 -18.86
N ASN A 162 -45.85 -0.40 -20.10
CA ASN A 162 -47.19 -0.59 -20.66
C ASN A 162 -47.26 -1.95 -21.33
#